data_820ee5b0e36dfb44990b5db8e371e927
#
_entry.id   820ee5b0e36dfb44990b5db8e371e927
#
_cell.length_a   1.000
_cell.length_b   1.000
_cell.length_c   1.000
_cell.angle_alpha   90.00
_cell.angle_beta   90.00
_cell.angle_gamma   90.00
#
_symmetry.space_group_name_H-M   'P 1'
#
loop_
_entity.id
_entity.type
_entity.pdbx_description
1 polymer ?
#
loop_
_entity_poly.entity_id
_entity_poly.type
_entity_poly.pdbx_seq_one_letter_code
_entity_poly.pdbx_strand_id
1 'polypeptide(L)'
;MMAKDVTVKLVSAVVLAIGVMLSGCVTTTDSRFSREADRQKALNNYVQLATAYIGQGNLDRARNHLERALELDSKSAPALAARGLVLSAEGEEELAEKSFRDAIASDGSYTRGRVYYGAFLYSLERFEESRDQFRTASRDTEYKDRGAVFYNLGLTEERLGSLESAEAAYRRAVELTRGEARTLLSLSRVLVEQGDYSQASRYYSRLQTMIQRNTRLTHSPESLYTGIRIARHFQDRDQEASLALLLRNEYPESVEYQQYKVLIANDR
;
A
#
# COMPACT_ATOMS: atom_id res chain seq x y z
N MET A 1 -84.05 -11.16 -20.11
CA MET A 1 -82.94 -12.06 -19.71
C MET A 1 -81.75 -11.97 -20.67
N MET A 2 -81.88 -11.54 -21.93
CA MET A 2 -80.85 -11.47 -22.94
C MET A 2 -79.84 -10.31 -22.80
N ALA A 3 -80.20 -9.20 -22.17
CA ALA A 3 -79.31 -8.00 -22.09
C ALA A 3 -78.16 -8.15 -21.09
N LYS A 4 -78.29 -8.97 -20.04
CA LYS A 4 -77.23 -9.21 -19.02
C LYS A 4 -76.12 -10.09 -19.55
N ASP A 5 -76.39 -11.02 -20.45
CA ASP A 5 -75.38 -11.94 -21.00
C ASP A 5 -74.44 -11.24 -22.01
N VAL A 6 -74.94 -10.26 -22.71
CA VAL A 6 -74.12 -9.50 -23.68
C VAL A 6 -73.11 -8.59 -22.97
N THR A 7 -73.59 -7.93 -21.87
CA THR A 7 -72.69 -7.05 -21.09
C THR A 7 -71.59 -7.83 -20.36
N VAL A 8 -71.86 -9.03 -19.83
CA VAL A 8 -70.86 -9.90 -19.19
C VAL A 8 -69.82 -10.39 -20.20
N LYS A 9 -70.24 -10.77 -21.38
CA LYS A 9 -69.33 -11.20 -22.46
C LYS A 9 -68.46 -10.06 -22.99
N LEU A 10 -69.02 -8.83 -23.07
CA LEU A 10 -68.23 -7.67 -23.48
C LEU A 10 -67.20 -7.25 -22.43
N VAL A 11 -67.58 -7.28 -21.14
CA VAL A 11 -66.66 -6.98 -20.03
C VAL A 11 -65.55 -8.04 -19.95
N SER A 12 -65.85 -9.33 -20.10
CA SER A 12 -64.86 -10.41 -20.14
C SER A 12 -63.90 -10.27 -21.32
N ALA A 13 -64.36 -9.87 -22.50
CA ALA A 13 -63.55 -9.66 -23.68
C ALA A 13 -62.61 -8.45 -23.50
N VAL A 14 -63.05 -7.40 -22.87
CA VAL A 14 -62.23 -6.19 -22.57
C VAL A 14 -61.20 -6.49 -21.52
N VAL A 15 -61.50 -7.25 -20.46
CA VAL A 15 -60.57 -7.66 -19.44
C VAL A 15 -59.47 -8.59 -20.03
N LEU A 16 -59.85 -9.51 -20.93
CA LEU A 16 -58.89 -10.37 -21.61
C LEU A 16 -57.98 -9.56 -22.59
N ALA A 17 -58.52 -8.57 -23.27
CA ALA A 17 -57.75 -7.70 -24.16
C ALA A 17 -56.74 -6.80 -23.38
N ILE A 18 -57.12 -6.30 -22.21
CA ILE A 18 -56.25 -5.54 -21.32
C ILE A 18 -55.18 -6.42 -20.73
N GLY A 19 -55.45 -7.69 -20.38
CA GLY A 19 -54.45 -8.66 -19.91
C GLY A 19 -53.37 -8.99 -20.92
N VAL A 20 -53.67 -9.01 -22.20
CA VAL A 20 -52.73 -9.24 -23.31
C VAL A 20 -51.83 -8.02 -23.60
N MET A 21 -52.36 -6.81 -23.36
CA MET A 21 -51.57 -5.58 -23.53
C MET A 21 -50.55 -5.35 -22.42
N LEU A 22 -50.69 -6.00 -21.25
CA LEU A 22 -49.78 -5.90 -20.12
C LEU A 22 -48.64 -6.96 -20.16
N SER A 23 -48.65 -7.91 -21.08
CA SER A 23 -47.50 -8.76 -21.38
C SER A 23 -46.51 -8.00 -22.28
N GLY A 24 -46.08 -6.82 -21.80
CA GLY A 24 -44.91 -6.15 -22.32
C GLY A 24 -43.72 -7.10 -22.15
N CYS A 25 -43.20 -7.62 -23.28
CA CYS A 25 -41.89 -8.23 -23.32
C CYS A 25 -40.93 -7.25 -22.66
N VAL A 26 -40.46 -7.56 -21.44
CA VAL A 26 -39.22 -6.98 -20.92
C VAL A 26 -38.14 -7.48 -21.86
N THR A 27 -37.95 -6.81 -22.97
CA THR A 27 -36.76 -6.90 -23.78
C THR A 27 -35.67 -6.31 -22.88
N THR A 28 -34.97 -7.17 -22.13
CA THR A 28 -33.65 -6.83 -21.61
C THR A 28 -32.82 -6.53 -22.86
N THR A 29 -32.78 -5.27 -23.25
CA THR A 29 -31.82 -4.79 -24.23
C THR A 29 -30.48 -5.01 -23.56
N ASP A 30 -29.87 -6.15 -23.85
CA ASP A 30 -28.49 -6.47 -23.52
C ASP A 30 -27.64 -5.49 -24.34
N SER A 31 -27.61 -4.24 -23.85
CA SER A 31 -26.94 -3.16 -24.55
C SER A 31 -25.44 -3.45 -24.55
N ARG A 32 -24.76 -3.08 -25.62
CA ARG A 32 -23.29 -3.21 -25.72
C ARG A 32 -22.61 -2.58 -24.48
N PHE A 33 -23.20 -1.54 -23.92
CA PHE A 33 -22.76 -0.87 -22.69
C PHE A 33 -22.93 -1.73 -21.44
N SER A 34 -24.01 -2.50 -21.29
CA SER A 34 -24.19 -3.38 -20.14
C SER A 34 -23.19 -4.53 -20.17
N ARG A 35 -22.95 -5.12 -21.32
CA ARG A 35 -21.94 -6.19 -21.48
C ARG A 35 -20.53 -5.70 -21.20
N GLU A 36 -20.17 -4.50 -21.66
CA GLU A 36 -18.85 -3.91 -21.36
C GLU A 36 -18.71 -3.58 -19.88
N ALA A 37 -19.76 -3.04 -19.24
CA ALA A 37 -19.75 -2.79 -17.79
C ALA A 37 -19.62 -4.08 -16.97
N ASP A 38 -20.31 -5.16 -17.36
CA ASP A 38 -20.20 -6.47 -16.71
C ASP A 38 -18.82 -7.08 -16.90
N ARG A 39 -18.23 -6.96 -18.07
CA ARG A 39 -16.86 -7.39 -18.37
C ARG A 39 -15.84 -6.64 -17.52
N GLN A 40 -15.94 -5.31 -17.43
CA GLN A 40 -15.06 -4.51 -16.60
C GLN A 40 -15.22 -4.85 -15.11
N LYS A 41 -16.43 -5.08 -14.65
CA LYS A 41 -16.70 -5.52 -13.27
C LYS A 41 -16.07 -6.89 -12.99
N ALA A 42 -16.20 -7.84 -13.92
CA ALA A 42 -15.59 -9.15 -13.79
C ALA A 42 -14.05 -9.05 -13.74
N LEU A 43 -13.44 -8.24 -14.63
CA LEU A 43 -12.02 -7.98 -14.63
C LEU A 43 -11.55 -7.41 -13.29
N ASN A 44 -12.22 -6.38 -12.77
CA ASN A 44 -11.88 -5.77 -11.48
C ASN A 44 -11.97 -6.79 -10.33
N ASN A 45 -12.99 -7.65 -10.34
CA ASN A 45 -13.16 -8.69 -9.34
C ASN A 45 -12.01 -9.72 -9.40
N TYR A 46 -11.62 -10.16 -10.59
CA TYR A 46 -10.49 -11.09 -10.73
C TYR A 46 -9.18 -10.47 -10.24
N VAL A 47 -8.90 -9.23 -10.58
CA VAL A 47 -7.70 -8.52 -10.07
C VAL A 47 -7.74 -8.37 -8.55
N GLN A 48 -8.90 -8.04 -7.98
CA GLN A 48 -9.07 -7.91 -6.53
C GLN A 48 -8.83 -9.24 -5.81
N LEU A 49 -9.42 -10.35 -6.32
CA LEU A 49 -9.19 -11.69 -5.80
C LEU A 49 -7.72 -12.08 -5.89
N ALA A 50 -7.08 -11.85 -7.05
CA ALA A 50 -5.66 -12.13 -7.23
C ALA A 50 -4.81 -11.37 -6.20
N THR A 51 -5.06 -10.07 -6.04
CA THR A 51 -4.33 -9.24 -5.07
C THR A 51 -4.51 -9.75 -3.62
N ALA A 52 -5.73 -10.20 -3.27
CA ALA A 52 -6.00 -10.79 -1.97
C ALA A 52 -5.22 -12.11 -1.76
N TYR A 53 -5.16 -12.97 -2.78
CA TYR A 53 -4.39 -14.21 -2.72
C TYR A 53 -2.87 -13.98 -2.71
N ILE A 54 -2.36 -12.95 -3.39
CA ILE A 54 -0.95 -12.52 -3.26
C ILE A 54 -0.64 -12.16 -1.81
N GLY A 55 -1.50 -11.37 -1.16
CA GLY A 55 -1.35 -11.00 0.24
C GLY A 55 -1.40 -12.18 1.23
N GLN A 56 -1.97 -13.32 0.82
CA GLN A 56 -2.02 -14.58 1.59
C GLN A 56 -0.87 -15.55 1.22
N GLY A 57 0.01 -15.18 0.27
CA GLY A 57 1.06 -16.06 -0.25
C GLY A 57 0.55 -17.18 -1.15
N ASN A 58 -0.73 -17.18 -1.57
CA ASN A 58 -1.31 -18.21 -2.44
C ASN A 58 -1.15 -17.82 -3.91
N LEU A 59 0.06 -18.01 -4.43
CA LEU A 59 0.45 -17.55 -5.77
C LEU A 59 -0.29 -18.30 -6.87
N ASP A 60 -0.57 -19.59 -6.70
CA ASP A 60 -1.30 -20.38 -7.71
C ASP A 60 -2.72 -19.86 -7.94
N ARG A 61 -3.45 -19.56 -6.85
CA ARG A 61 -4.79 -18.98 -6.99
C ARG A 61 -4.74 -17.58 -7.57
N ALA A 62 -3.73 -16.78 -7.17
CA ALA A 62 -3.53 -15.46 -7.75
C ALA A 62 -3.32 -15.53 -9.25
N ARG A 63 -2.45 -16.45 -9.72
CA ARG A 63 -2.17 -16.68 -11.15
C ARG A 63 -3.43 -17.03 -11.92
N ASN A 64 -4.21 -18.01 -11.44
CA ASN A 64 -5.46 -18.42 -12.10
C ASN A 64 -6.45 -17.26 -12.26
N HIS A 65 -6.56 -16.37 -11.28
CA HIS A 65 -7.43 -15.20 -11.39
C HIS A 65 -6.85 -14.15 -12.34
N LEU A 66 -5.52 -13.98 -12.38
CA LEU A 66 -4.87 -13.04 -13.30
C LEU A 66 -4.98 -13.50 -14.74
N GLU A 67 -4.87 -14.80 -15.03
CA GLU A 67 -5.10 -15.37 -16.36
C GLU A 67 -6.50 -14.99 -16.86
N ARG A 68 -7.53 -15.21 -16.03
CA ARG A 68 -8.91 -14.81 -16.38
C ARG A 68 -9.08 -13.31 -16.56
N ALA A 69 -8.40 -12.49 -15.75
CA ALA A 69 -8.41 -11.04 -15.91
C ALA A 69 -7.79 -10.64 -17.26
N LEU A 70 -6.65 -11.25 -17.63
CA LEU A 70 -5.93 -10.94 -18.86
C LEU A 70 -6.59 -11.54 -20.12
N GLU A 71 -7.40 -12.61 -19.99
CA GLU A 71 -8.29 -13.08 -21.06
C GLU A 71 -9.40 -12.04 -21.35
N LEU A 72 -9.91 -11.38 -20.32
CA LEU A 72 -10.88 -10.29 -20.50
C LEU A 72 -10.22 -9.05 -21.12
N ASP A 73 -9.07 -8.63 -20.59
CA ASP A 73 -8.30 -7.50 -21.12
C ASP A 73 -6.80 -7.74 -20.95
N SER A 74 -6.16 -8.13 -22.05
CA SER A 74 -4.71 -8.43 -22.09
C SER A 74 -3.81 -7.22 -21.81
N LYS A 75 -4.38 -6.01 -21.85
CA LYS A 75 -3.69 -4.74 -21.57
C LYS A 75 -4.10 -4.11 -20.24
N SER A 76 -4.85 -4.82 -19.41
CA SER A 76 -5.25 -4.32 -18.09
C SER A 76 -4.03 -3.99 -17.23
N ALA A 77 -3.75 -2.72 -17.03
CA ALA A 77 -2.63 -2.28 -16.19
C ALA A 77 -2.69 -2.85 -14.75
N PRO A 78 -3.87 -2.90 -14.07
CA PRO A 78 -3.98 -3.56 -12.79
C PRO A 78 -3.64 -5.05 -12.80
N ALA A 79 -4.08 -5.79 -13.82
CA ALA A 79 -3.80 -7.23 -13.94
C ALA A 79 -2.32 -7.50 -14.25
N LEU A 80 -1.72 -6.71 -15.17
CA LEU A 80 -0.30 -6.79 -15.51
C LEU A 80 0.59 -6.47 -14.29
N ALA A 81 0.27 -5.42 -13.53
CA ALA A 81 1.01 -5.07 -12.34
C ALA A 81 0.91 -6.16 -11.24
N ALA A 82 -0.28 -6.75 -11.05
CA ALA A 82 -0.46 -7.85 -10.12
C ALA A 82 0.26 -9.13 -10.58
N ARG A 83 0.33 -9.38 -11.89
CA ARG A 83 1.16 -10.47 -12.46
C ARG A 83 2.64 -10.25 -12.14
N GLY A 84 3.12 -9.01 -12.25
CA GLY A 84 4.48 -8.67 -11.85
C GLY A 84 4.79 -9.02 -10.40
N LEU A 85 3.82 -8.80 -9.47
CA LEU A 85 3.99 -9.21 -8.07
C LEU A 85 4.09 -10.73 -7.90
N VAL A 86 3.25 -11.51 -8.61
CA VAL A 86 3.31 -12.99 -8.57
C VAL A 86 4.68 -13.47 -9.05
N LEU A 87 5.11 -13.03 -10.23
CA LEU A 87 6.38 -13.42 -10.84
C LEU A 87 7.58 -13.01 -9.94
N SER A 88 7.54 -11.83 -9.34
CA SER A 88 8.56 -11.40 -8.38
C SER A 88 8.63 -12.31 -7.17
N ALA A 89 7.49 -12.74 -6.62
CA ALA A 89 7.44 -13.65 -5.49
C ALA A 89 7.90 -15.07 -5.83
N GLU A 90 7.87 -15.45 -7.10
CA GLU A 90 8.37 -16.72 -7.64
C GLU A 90 9.85 -16.66 -8.03
N GLY A 91 10.48 -15.48 -7.94
CA GLY A 91 11.89 -15.28 -8.32
C GLY A 91 12.12 -15.07 -9.83
N GLU A 92 11.04 -14.89 -10.60
CA GLU A 92 11.08 -14.69 -12.05
C GLU A 92 11.29 -13.18 -12.36
N GLU A 93 12.46 -12.65 -12.02
CA GLU A 93 12.73 -11.20 -12.00
C GLU A 93 12.54 -10.53 -13.36
N GLU A 94 13.04 -11.11 -14.44
CA GLU A 94 12.95 -10.55 -15.80
C GLU A 94 11.49 -10.49 -16.27
N LEU A 95 10.71 -11.54 -15.99
CA LEU A 95 9.29 -11.60 -16.35
C LEU A 95 8.45 -10.65 -15.48
N ALA A 96 8.82 -10.50 -14.20
CA ALA A 96 8.21 -9.56 -13.30
C ALA A 96 8.42 -8.12 -13.80
N GLU A 97 9.67 -7.76 -14.10
CA GLU A 97 9.99 -6.43 -14.62
C GLU A 97 9.26 -6.14 -15.93
N LYS A 98 9.25 -7.08 -16.85
CA LYS A 98 8.48 -6.95 -18.10
C LYS A 98 7.00 -6.66 -17.80
N SER A 99 6.40 -7.39 -16.86
CA SER A 99 4.98 -7.23 -16.51
C SER A 99 4.70 -5.86 -15.89
N PHE A 100 5.60 -5.33 -15.04
CA PHE A 100 5.47 -3.97 -14.50
C PHE A 100 5.62 -2.89 -15.58
N ARG A 101 6.58 -3.04 -16.48
CA ARG A 101 6.75 -2.12 -17.63
C ARG A 101 5.54 -2.13 -18.56
N ASP A 102 5.01 -3.30 -18.87
CA ASP A 102 3.80 -3.46 -19.69
C ASP A 102 2.60 -2.77 -19.03
N ALA A 103 2.46 -2.88 -17.69
CA ALA A 103 1.41 -2.21 -16.93
C ALA A 103 1.50 -0.67 -17.05
N ILE A 104 2.71 -0.12 -16.86
CA ILE A 104 2.94 1.33 -16.97
C ILE A 104 2.78 1.81 -18.42
N ALA A 105 3.18 1.02 -19.40
CA ALA A 105 3.00 1.33 -20.82
C ALA A 105 1.52 1.31 -21.22
N SER A 106 0.73 0.42 -20.64
CA SER A 106 -0.71 0.34 -20.88
C SER A 106 -1.49 1.51 -20.26
N ASP A 107 -1.15 1.85 -19.01
CA ASP A 107 -1.74 2.99 -18.31
C ASP A 107 -0.67 3.69 -17.45
N GLY A 108 -0.12 4.78 -17.98
CA GLY A 108 0.88 5.60 -17.29
C GLY A 108 0.33 6.33 -16.05
N SER A 109 -0.99 6.43 -15.89
CA SER A 109 -1.67 7.05 -14.74
C SER A 109 -1.96 6.05 -13.62
N TYR A 110 -1.75 4.74 -13.84
CA TYR A 110 -1.99 3.72 -12.83
C TYR A 110 -0.92 3.77 -11.73
N THR A 111 -1.11 4.66 -10.77
CA THR A 111 -0.17 4.95 -9.67
C THR A 111 0.24 3.72 -8.88
N ARG A 112 -0.69 2.81 -8.58
CA ARG A 112 -0.40 1.57 -7.85
C ARG A 112 0.60 0.68 -8.58
N GLY A 113 0.54 0.62 -9.90
CA GLY A 113 1.52 -0.12 -10.72
C GLY A 113 2.93 0.43 -10.55
N ARG A 114 3.08 1.76 -10.51
CA ARG A 114 4.37 2.41 -10.23
C ARG A 114 4.88 2.12 -8.82
N VAL A 115 3.97 2.08 -7.82
CA VAL A 115 4.32 1.73 -6.44
C VAL A 115 4.85 0.31 -6.35
N TYR A 116 4.21 -0.64 -7.03
CA TYR A 116 4.66 -2.02 -7.07
C TYR A 116 6.00 -2.17 -7.80
N TYR A 117 6.15 -1.50 -8.94
CA TYR A 117 7.42 -1.52 -9.68
C TYR A 117 8.55 -0.87 -8.89
N GLY A 118 8.30 0.26 -8.22
CA GLY A 118 9.26 0.90 -7.34
C GLY A 118 9.72 -0.02 -6.20
N ALA A 119 8.78 -0.73 -5.55
CA ALA A 119 9.11 -1.70 -4.50
C ALA A 119 9.91 -2.89 -5.03
N PHE A 120 9.58 -3.40 -6.20
CA PHE A 120 10.34 -4.44 -6.90
C PHE A 120 11.77 -3.99 -7.19
N LEU A 121 11.95 -2.81 -7.77
CA LEU A 121 13.28 -2.24 -8.04
C LEU A 121 14.09 -2.03 -6.76
N TYR A 122 13.43 -1.60 -5.67
CA TYR A 122 14.07 -1.47 -4.36
C TYR A 122 14.60 -2.82 -3.85
N SER A 123 13.84 -3.90 -4.01
CA SER A 123 14.26 -5.24 -3.59
C SER A 123 15.46 -5.78 -4.39
N LEU A 124 15.64 -5.29 -5.62
CA LEU A 124 16.80 -5.57 -6.48
C LEU A 124 17.96 -4.59 -6.27
N GLU A 125 17.89 -3.74 -5.26
CA GLU A 125 18.87 -2.68 -4.95
C GLU A 125 19.09 -1.66 -6.08
N ARG A 126 18.13 -1.57 -7.03
CA ARG A 126 18.11 -0.58 -8.13
C ARG A 126 17.46 0.71 -7.64
N PHE A 127 18.14 1.37 -6.70
CA PHE A 127 17.56 2.45 -5.91
C PHE A 127 17.24 3.71 -6.71
N GLU A 128 18.06 4.08 -7.72
CA GLU A 128 17.79 5.24 -8.57
C GLU A 128 16.50 5.05 -9.37
N GLU A 129 16.29 3.88 -9.95
CA GLU A 129 15.10 3.57 -10.72
C GLU A 129 13.87 3.45 -9.80
N SER A 130 14.03 2.85 -8.63
CA SER A 130 13.01 2.79 -7.58
C SER A 130 12.54 4.20 -7.18
N ARG A 131 13.49 5.09 -6.89
CA ARG A 131 13.23 6.50 -6.57
C ARG A 131 12.38 7.18 -7.65
N ASP A 132 12.71 6.98 -8.92
CA ASP A 132 12.00 7.61 -10.03
C ASP A 132 10.54 7.12 -10.12
N GLN A 133 10.28 5.83 -9.85
CA GLN A 133 8.91 5.32 -9.76
C GLN A 133 8.15 5.95 -8.59
N PHE A 134 8.73 5.98 -7.38
CA PHE A 134 8.08 6.58 -6.22
C PHE A 134 7.89 8.10 -6.35
N ARG A 135 8.85 8.82 -6.93
CA ARG A 135 8.70 10.25 -7.23
C ARG A 135 7.54 10.50 -8.19
N THR A 136 7.41 9.69 -9.23
CA THR A 136 6.28 9.80 -10.15
C THR A 136 4.97 9.48 -9.46
N ALA A 137 4.89 8.38 -8.70
CA ALA A 137 3.72 7.98 -7.94
C ALA A 137 3.31 9.05 -6.90
N SER A 138 4.27 9.73 -6.27
CA SER A 138 4.00 10.75 -5.23
C SER A 138 3.29 12.01 -5.75
N ARG A 139 3.26 12.22 -7.07
CA ARG A 139 2.59 13.37 -7.71
C ARG A 139 1.07 13.18 -7.81
N ASP A 140 0.59 11.94 -7.73
CA ASP A 140 -0.83 11.65 -7.74
C ASP A 140 -1.45 12.04 -6.39
N THR A 141 -2.16 13.17 -6.37
CA THR A 141 -2.79 13.72 -5.17
C THR A 141 -4.02 12.95 -4.73
N GLU A 142 -4.63 12.20 -5.63
CA GLU A 142 -5.84 11.40 -5.38
C GLU A 142 -5.51 9.98 -4.88
N TYR A 143 -4.23 9.57 -4.92
CA TYR A 143 -3.83 8.26 -4.46
C TYR A 143 -3.96 8.14 -2.94
N LYS A 144 -4.84 7.26 -2.48
CA LYS A 144 -5.21 7.12 -1.06
C LYS A 144 -4.01 6.77 -0.17
N ASP A 145 -3.10 5.93 -0.67
CA ASP A 145 -1.94 5.44 0.08
C ASP A 145 -0.68 6.30 -0.17
N ARG A 146 -0.87 7.58 -0.52
CA ARG A 146 0.21 8.50 -0.85
C ARG A 146 1.23 8.66 0.28
N GLY A 147 0.79 8.56 1.54
CA GLY A 147 1.70 8.55 2.70
C GLY A 147 2.70 7.40 2.66
N ALA A 148 2.24 6.19 2.27
CA ALA A 148 3.12 5.05 2.09
C ALA A 148 4.09 5.23 0.90
N VAL A 149 3.67 5.92 -0.17
CA VAL A 149 4.57 6.28 -1.29
C VAL A 149 5.71 7.16 -0.82
N PHE A 150 5.42 8.19 -0.04
CA PHE A 150 6.46 9.07 0.53
C PHE A 150 7.34 8.34 1.54
N TYR A 151 6.80 7.40 2.31
CA TYR A 151 7.61 6.56 3.18
C TYR A 151 8.61 5.71 2.38
N ASN A 152 8.17 5.04 1.33
CA ASN A 152 9.03 4.22 0.47
C ASN A 152 10.06 5.09 -0.29
N LEU A 153 9.67 6.30 -0.71
CA LEU A 153 10.61 7.27 -1.27
C LEU A 153 11.70 7.63 -0.26
N GLY A 154 11.32 7.89 1.00
CA GLY A 154 12.27 8.16 2.07
C GLY A 154 13.26 7.02 2.28
N LEU A 155 12.77 5.77 2.35
CA LEU A 155 13.63 4.58 2.44
C LEU A 155 14.62 4.49 1.26
N THR A 156 14.14 4.79 0.06
CA THR A 156 14.97 4.73 -1.16
C THR A 156 16.04 5.84 -1.15
N GLU A 157 15.69 7.04 -0.73
CA GLU A 157 16.65 8.16 -0.62
C GLU A 157 17.72 7.91 0.45
N GLU A 158 17.39 7.21 1.54
CA GLU A 158 18.38 6.77 2.53
C GLU A 158 19.38 5.78 1.94
N ARG A 159 18.89 4.80 1.16
CA ARG A 159 19.79 3.82 0.49
C ARG A 159 20.71 4.50 -0.53
N LEU A 160 20.29 5.63 -1.08
CA LEU A 160 21.09 6.49 -1.95
C LEU A 160 22.01 7.47 -1.18
N GLY A 161 21.97 7.47 0.16
CA GLY A 161 22.75 8.37 1.01
C GLY A 161 22.25 9.82 0.99
N SER A 162 21.06 10.08 0.44
CA SER A 162 20.47 11.43 0.30
C SER A 162 19.61 11.75 1.51
N LEU A 163 20.23 11.99 2.68
CA LEU A 163 19.53 12.17 3.95
C LEU A 163 18.55 13.34 3.96
N GLU A 164 18.85 14.45 3.30
CA GLU A 164 17.96 15.62 3.17
C GLU A 164 16.70 15.28 2.38
N SER A 165 16.86 14.51 1.30
CA SER A 165 15.73 14.04 0.49
C SER A 165 14.89 13.01 1.24
N ALA A 166 15.52 12.12 2.00
CA ALA A 166 14.86 11.15 2.86
C ALA A 166 14.03 11.84 3.96
N GLU A 167 14.62 12.83 4.64
CA GLU A 167 13.92 13.65 5.63
C GLU A 167 12.68 14.31 5.04
N ALA A 168 12.84 14.99 3.89
CA ALA A 168 11.72 15.67 3.23
C ALA A 168 10.58 14.69 2.89
N ALA A 169 10.92 13.51 2.38
CA ALA A 169 9.96 12.47 2.06
C ALA A 169 9.27 11.93 3.33
N TYR A 170 10.00 11.64 4.40
CA TYR A 170 9.42 11.17 5.65
C TYR A 170 8.55 12.23 6.34
N ARG A 171 8.92 13.50 6.31
CA ARG A 171 8.07 14.59 6.81
C ARG A 171 6.73 14.59 6.08
N ARG A 172 6.76 14.46 4.76
CA ARG A 172 5.53 14.42 3.97
C ARG A 172 4.70 13.16 4.28
N ALA A 173 5.34 12.01 4.51
CA ALA A 173 4.65 10.80 4.95
C ALA A 173 3.99 11.00 6.33
N VAL A 174 4.68 11.60 7.30
CA VAL A 174 4.13 11.93 8.63
C VAL A 174 2.90 12.84 8.53
N GLU A 175 2.94 13.86 7.69
CA GLU A 175 1.79 14.76 7.48
C GLU A 175 0.57 14.01 6.94
N LEU A 176 0.76 13.18 5.91
CA LEU A 176 -0.31 12.47 5.22
C LEU A 176 -0.91 11.34 6.06
N THR A 177 -0.12 10.67 6.90
CA THR A 177 -0.56 9.54 7.74
C THR A 177 -0.93 9.97 9.17
N ARG A 178 -0.79 11.26 9.50
CA ARG A 178 -0.89 11.78 10.88
C ARG A 178 0.15 11.17 11.83
N GLY A 179 1.20 10.58 11.28
CA GLY A 179 2.31 9.96 11.98
C GLY A 179 2.09 8.50 12.33
N GLU A 180 2.42 7.61 11.42
CA GLU A 180 2.57 6.19 11.72
C GLU A 180 3.88 5.94 12.48
N ALA A 181 3.88 4.93 13.38
CA ALA A 181 5.03 4.62 14.24
C ALA A 181 6.33 4.41 13.45
N ARG A 182 6.26 3.62 12.36
CA ARG A 182 7.42 3.36 11.48
C ARG A 182 7.98 4.64 10.86
N THR A 183 7.10 5.54 10.40
CA THR A 183 7.51 6.79 9.75
C THR A 183 8.10 7.78 10.76
N LEU A 184 7.54 7.83 11.98
CA LEU A 184 8.10 8.63 13.08
C LEU A 184 9.50 8.15 13.47
N LEU A 185 9.71 6.83 13.53
CA LEU A 185 11.02 6.24 13.81
C LEU A 185 12.03 6.59 12.72
N SER A 186 11.71 6.33 11.44
CA SER A 186 12.61 6.61 10.33
C SER A 186 12.98 8.09 10.25
N LEU A 187 12.00 9.00 10.43
CA LEU A 187 12.28 10.43 10.47
C LEU A 187 13.18 10.81 11.66
N SER A 188 12.91 10.26 12.85
CA SER A 188 13.73 10.54 14.04
C SER A 188 15.17 10.08 13.83
N ARG A 189 15.36 8.91 13.23
CA ARG A 189 16.68 8.35 12.93
C ARG A 189 17.45 9.21 11.92
N VAL A 190 16.83 9.55 10.80
CA VAL A 190 17.46 10.42 9.80
C VAL A 190 17.87 11.77 10.40
N LEU A 191 17.03 12.39 11.22
CA LEU A 191 17.35 13.62 11.91
C LEU A 191 18.53 13.46 12.91
N VAL A 192 18.63 12.32 13.59
CA VAL A 192 19.79 11.98 14.43
C VAL A 192 21.05 11.85 13.59
N GLU A 193 20.99 11.22 12.41
CA GLU A 193 22.13 11.13 11.48
C GLU A 193 22.61 12.49 10.97
N GLN A 194 21.68 13.40 10.76
CA GLN A 194 21.96 14.79 10.35
C GLN A 194 22.43 15.68 11.51
N GLY A 195 22.35 15.20 12.77
CA GLY A 195 22.70 15.98 13.97
C GLY A 195 21.58 16.92 14.46
N ASP A 196 20.39 16.89 13.86
CA ASP A 196 19.24 17.67 14.33
C ASP A 196 18.50 16.93 15.45
N TYR A 197 19.15 16.81 16.60
CA TYR A 197 18.60 16.13 17.78
C TYR A 197 17.36 16.82 18.33
N SER A 198 17.24 18.12 18.15
CA SER A 198 16.05 18.88 18.61
C SER A 198 14.79 18.41 17.91
N GLN A 199 14.83 18.29 16.57
CA GLN A 199 13.70 17.80 15.82
C GLN A 199 13.51 16.28 15.99
N ALA A 200 14.62 15.52 16.00
CA ALA A 200 14.58 14.09 16.28
C ALA A 200 13.82 13.78 17.58
N SER A 201 14.12 14.51 18.66
CA SER A 201 13.45 14.35 19.96
C SER A 201 11.93 14.58 19.88
N ARG A 202 11.49 15.58 19.11
CA ARG A 202 10.04 15.87 18.94
C ARG A 202 9.29 14.71 18.29
N TYR A 203 9.84 14.16 17.21
CA TYR A 203 9.21 13.02 16.51
C TYR A 203 9.31 11.73 17.31
N TYR A 204 10.43 11.51 17.97
CA TYR A 204 10.64 10.36 18.84
C TYR A 204 9.68 10.36 20.06
N SER A 205 9.44 11.52 20.70
CA SER A 205 8.45 11.65 21.78
C SER A 205 7.04 11.30 21.34
N ARG A 206 6.66 11.61 20.08
CA ARG A 206 5.38 11.17 19.51
C ARG A 206 5.33 9.65 19.38
N LEU A 207 6.41 9.02 18.91
CA LEU A 207 6.52 7.56 18.83
C LEU A 207 6.41 6.94 20.23
N GLN A 208 7.14 7.43 21.21
CA GLN A 208 7.05 6.96 22.61
C GLN A 208 5.63 7.04 23.15
N THR A 209 4.96 8.17 22.94
CA THR A 209 3.55 8.34 23.33
C THR A 209 2.64 7.31 22.68
N MET A 210 2.87 6.97 21.40
CA MET A 210 2.10 5.92 20.70
C MET A 210 2.35 4.55 21.32
N ILE A 211 3.59 4.21 21.62
CA ILE A 211 3.95 2.92 22.25
C ILE A 211 3.32 2.82 23.63
N GLN A 212 3.38 3.88 24.45
CA GLN A 212 2.76 3.89 25.78
C GLN A 212 1.24 3.72 25.75
N ARG A 213 0.57 4.25 24.74
CA ARG A 213 -0.90 4.20 24.61
C ARG A 213 -1.42 2.94 23.92
N ASN A 214 -0.58 2.20 23.24
CA ASN A 214 -0.96 1.03 22.47
C ASN A 214 -0.13 -0.19 22.84
N THR A 215 -0.70 -1.09 23.64
CA THR A 215 -0.04 -2.31 24.13
C THR A 215 0.40 -3.29 23.03
N ARG A 216 -0.05 -3.07 21.76
CA ARG A 216 0.40 -3.86 20.62
C ARG A 216 1.67 -3.31 19.96
N LEU A 217 2.08 -2.09 20.34
CA LEU A 217 3.31 -1.47 19.86
C LEU A 217 4.38 -1.63 20.94
N THR A 218 5.55 -2.09 20.53
CA THR A 218 6.73 -2.20 21.38
C THR A 218 7.89 -1.45 20.73
N HIS A 219 8.90 -1.15 21.51
CA HIS A 219 10.16 -0.64 20.95
C HIS A 219 10.86 -1.72 20.14
N SER A 220 11.33 -1.39 18.95
CA SER A 220 12.31 -2.18 18.22
C SER A 220 13.72 -1.84 18.72
N PRO A 221 14.74 -2.68 18.46
CA PRO A 221 16.14 -2.36 18.76
C PRO A 221 16.56 -1.00 18.20
N GLU A 222 16.19 -0.71 16.95
CA GLU A 222 16.43 0.57 16.28
C GLU A 222 15.77 1.73 17.02
N SER A 223 14.52 1.56 17.48
CA SER A 223 13.81 2.58 18.25
C SER A 223 14.52 2.88 19.58
N LEU A 224 14.96 1.84 20.30
CA LEU A 224 15.68 2.00 21.55
C LEU A 224 17.01 2.72 21.33
N TYR A 225 17.78 2.31 20.32
CA TYR A 225 19.09 2.91 20.04
C TYR A 225 18.95 4.38 19.57
N THR A 226 17.96 4.69 18.75
CA THR A 226 17.64 6.08 18.37
C THR A 226 17.34 6.93 19.60
N GLY A 227 16.52 6.41 20.52
CA GLY A 227 16.20 7.09 21.77
C GLY A 227 17.42 7.27 22.68
N ILE A 228 18.31 6.29 22.76
CA ILE A 228 19.58 6.38 23.51
C ILE A 228 20.44 7.52 22.94
N ARG A 229 20.62 7.60 21.61
CA ARG A 229 21.41 8.67 20.98
C ARG A 229 20.84 10.05 21.28
N ILE A 230 19.51 10.19 21.26
CA ILE A 230 18.82 11.43 21.61
C ILE A 230 19.03 11.78 23.09
N ALA A 231 18.75 10.84 24.01
CA ALA A 231 18.91 11.05 25.46
C ALA A 231 20.34 11.46 25.81
N ARG A 232 21.33 10.79 25.22
CA ARG A 232 22.74 11.06 25.40
C ARG A 232 23.13 12.46 24.93
N HIS A 233 22.63 12.91 23.77
CA HIS A 233 22.88 14.27 23.27
C HIS A 233 22.38 15.34 24.25
N PHE A 234 21.22 15.12 24.87
CA PHE A 234 20.65 16.03 25.86
C PHE A 234 21.14 15.78 27.30
N GLN A 235 22.07 14.85 27.51
CA GLN A 235 22.61 14.44 28.81
C GLN A 235 21.53 13.93 29.80
N ASP A 236 20.44 13.39 29.27
CA ASP A 236 19.38 12.71 30.04
C ASP A 236 19.82 11.29 30.40
N ARG A 237 20.59 11.18 31.50
CA ARG A 237 21.18 9.92 31.95
C ARG A 237 20.14 8.90 32.38
N ASP A 238 19.03 9.34 32.93
CA ASP A 238 17.97 8.45 33.41
C ASP A 238 17.26 7.80 32.22
N GLN A 239 16.93 8.57 31.20
CA GLN A 239 16.33 8.06 29.97
C GLN A 239 17.32 7.16 29.21
N GLU A 240 18.59 7.57 29.08
CA GLU A 240 19.64 6.75 28.44
C GLU A 240 19.74 5.39 29.13
N ALA A 241 19.89 5.35 30.47
CA ALA A 241 20.01 4.13 31.24
C ALA A 241 18.79 3.21 31.12
N SER A 242 17.59 3.79 31.14
CA SER A 242 16.32 3.05 31.00
C SER A 242 16.21 2.38 29.64
N LEU A 243 16.47 3.11 28.56
CA LEU A 243 16.41 2.58 27.19
C LEU A 243 17.53 1.54 26.93
N ALA A 244 18.73 1.80 27.46
CA ALA A 244 19.85 0.86 27.35
C ALA A 244 19.59 -0.46 28.12
N LEU A 245 18.92 -0.40 29.26
CA LEU A 245 18.50 -1.57 30.01
C LEU A 245 17.50 -2.41 29.21
N LEU A 246 16.51 -1.79 28.59
CA LEU A 246 15.55 -2.46 27.71
C LEU A 246 16.25 -3.09 26.51
N LEU A 247 17.15 -2.35 25.83
CA LEU A 247 17.89 -2.83 24.67
C LEU A 247 18.72 -4.06 25.03
N ARG A 248 19.42 -4.03 26.17
CA ARG A 248 20.20 -5.18 26.66
C ARG A 248 19.35 -6.39 27.00
N ASN A 249 18.19 -6.18 27.65
CA ASN A 249 17.39 -7.28 28.18
C ASN A 249 16.52 -7.94 27.10
N GLU A 250 15.97 -7.15 26.20
CA GLU A 250 15.05 -7.65 25.18
C GLU A 250 15.76 -8.00 23.86
N TYR A 251 16.88 -7.33 23.57
CA TYR A 251 17.60 -7.49 22.28
C TYR A 251 19.12 -7.62 22.43
N PRO A 252 19.63 -8.57 23.27
CA PRO A 252 21.05 -8.68 23.60
C PRO A 252 21.95 -8.98 22.39
N GLU A 253 21.40 -9.62 21.35
CA GLU A 253 22.13 -10.00 20.14
C GLU A 253 21.96 -9.01 18.97
N SER A 254 21.21 -7.91 19.18
CA SER A 254 20.97 -6.94 18.11
C SER A 254 22.22 -6.14 17.75
N VAL A 255 22.24 -5.68 16.50
CA VAL A 255 23.31 -4.81 15.99
C VAL A 255 23.34 -3.50 16.78
N GLU A 256 22.18 -2.97 17.15
CA GLU A 256 22.01 -1.74 17.91
C GLU A 256 22.58 -1.86 19.32
N TYR A 257 22.47 -3.03 19.95
CA TYR A 257 23.13 -3.24 21.25
C TYR A 257 24.65 -3.30 21.11
N GLN A 258 25.19 -3.90 20.05
CA GLN A 258 26.63 -3.86 19.78
C GLN A 258 27.09 -2.42 19.51
N GLN A 259 26.33 -1.65 18.72
CA GLN A 259 26.61 -0.22 18.47
C GLN A 259 26.61 0.59 19.77
N TYR A 260 25.65 0.34 20.67
CA TYR A 260 25.62 0.98 21.99
C TYR A 260 26.86 0.65 22.82
N LYS A 261 27.31 -0.61 22.85
CA LYS A 261 28.55 -0.98 23.56
C LYS A 261 29.78 -0.23 23.02
N VAL A 262 29.89 -0.07 21.71
CA VAL A 262 30.96 0.72 21.09
C VAL A 262 30.83 2.20 21.48
N LEU A 263 29.61 2.75 21.46
CA LEU A 263 29.33 4.14 21.80
C LEU A 263 29.81 4.49 23.22
N ILE A 264 29.54 3.62 24.22
CA ILE A 264 29.97 3.87 25.61
C ILE A 264 31.45 3.54 25.87
N ALA A 265 32.09 2.72 25.06
CA ALA A 265 33.50 2.42 25.17
C ALA A 265 34.38 3.61 24.73
N ASN A 266 33.92 4.39 23.76
CA ASN A 266 34.62 5.55 23.23
C ASN A 266 34.59 6.77 24.16
N ASP A 267 33.79 6.75 25.23
CA ASP A 267 33.69 7.82 26.24
C ASP A 267 34.64 7.60 27.42
N ARG A 268 35.36 6.49 27.45
CA ARG A 268 36.35 6.19 28.51
C ARG A 268 37.75 6.58 28.09
#